data_4e9840a54445fa470445e72772e42627
#
_entry.id   4e9840a54445fa470445e72772e42627
#
_cell.length_a   1.000
_cell.length_b   1.000
_cell.length_c   1.000
_cell.angle_alpha   90.00
_cell.angle_beta   90.00
_cell.angle_gamma   90.00
#
_symmetry.space_group_name_H-M   'P 1'
#
loop_
_entity.id
_entity.type
_entity.pdbx_description
1 polymer ?
#
loop_
_entity_poly.entity_id
_entity_poly.type
_entity_poly.pdbx_seq_one_letter_code
_entity_poly.pdbx_strand_id
1 'polypeptide(L)'
;MKTTLIDNDLTLAVEDAIPASPVYAPEEILALAVCASPNGSRDAGDLALLHAARERGITLPYAQRENSWEAPSRERPYSTAVLKAADKADASPFMVARGNLKALEKLCEVSSLEKERMNTAFEEHSPSGFEPVAVAVHRSGAPWRLLGVVPMHAMRDVRRLSMAKANFRYFHVWDWPLRVLHW
;
A
#
# COMPACT_ATOMS: atom_id res chain seq x y z
N MET A 1 -2.26 9.87 -12.35
CA MET A 1 -1.05 10.62 -12.69
C MET A 1 0.07 9.60 -12.78
N LYS A 2 0.67 9.38 -13.97
CA LYS A 2 1.81 8.47 -14.10
C LYS A 2 3.02 9.17 -13.50
N THR A 3 3.46 8.78 -12.33
CA THR A 3 4.76 9.19 -11.81
C THR A 3 5.81 8.33 -12.50
N THR A 4 6.25 8.77 -13.67
CA THR A 4 7.40 8.16 -14.34
C THR A 4 8.63 8.70 -13.61
N LEU A 5 9.32 7.86 -12.87
CA LEU A 5 10.65 8.16 -12.36
C LEU A 5 11.61 8.33 -13.53
N ILE A 6 11.80 9.55 -13.97
CA ILE A 6 12.84 9.93 -14.94
C ILE A 6 14.02 10.60 -14.23
N ASP A 7 13.94 10.78 -12.92
CA ASP A 7 15.05 11.36 -12.17
C ASP A 7 15.60 10.34 -11.17
N ASN A 8 16.83 9.93 -11.38
CA ASN A 8 17.55 8.91 -10.59
C ASN A 8 17.76 9.31 -9.11
N ASP A 9 17.20 10.41 -8.65
CA ASP A 9 17.51 11.03 -7.37
C ASP A 9 16.33 11.16 -6.40
N LEU A 10 15.17 10.59 -6.72
CA LEU A 10 13.99 10.65 -5.85
C LEU A 10 13.84 9.37 -5.04
N THR A 11 14.13 9.44 -3.76
CA THR A 11 13.81 8.37 -2.80
C THR A 11 12.49 8.69 -2.12
N LEU A 12 11.55 7.74 -2.14
CA LEU A 12 10.30 7.86 -1.38
C LEU A 12 10.50 7.28 0.01
N ALA A 13 10.15 8.05 1.02
CA ALA A 13 10.01 7.58 2.38
C ALA A 13 8.54 7.31 2.69
N VAL A 14 8.30 6.26 3.45
CA VAL A 14 6.97 5.85 3.90
C VAL A 14 6.89 6.05 5.41
N GLU A 15 5.91 6.82 5.86
CA GLU A 15 5.64 7.02 7.27
C GLU A 15 4.75 5.92 7.85
N ASP A 16 4.49 5.96 9.14
CA ASP A 16 3.58 5.02 9.77
C ASP A 16 2.15 5.24 9.26
N ALA A 17 1.46 4.14 8.99
CA ALA A 17 0.09 4.23 8.55
C ALA A 17 -0.80 4.86 9.63
N ILE A 18 -1.72 5.70 9.20
CA ILE A 18 -2.68 6.40 10.07
C ILE A 18 -4.02 5.69 9.96
N PRO A 19 -4.46 4.97 11.01
CA PRO A 19 -5.71 4.23 10.97
C PRO A 19 -6.94 5.14 10.95
N ALA A 20 -7.95 4.83 10.18
CA ALA A 20 -9.25 5.48 10.21
C ALA A 20 -9.95 5.27 11.56
N SER A 21 -9.79 4.09 12.14
CA SER A 21 -10.32 3.72 13.45
C SER A 21 -9.22 3.08 14.31
N PRO A 22 -9.24 3.28 15.65
CA PRO A 22 -8.26 2.68 16.57
C PRO A 22 -8.24 1.14 16.56
N VAL A 23 -9.23 0.50 15.98
CA VAL A 23 -9.30 -0.97 15.89
C VAL A 23 -8.35 -1.56 14.84
N TYR A 24 -7.80 -0.73 13.94
CA TYR A 24 -6.89 -1.17 12.90
C TYR A 24 -5.45 -0.89 13.29
N ALA A 25 -4.58 -1.90 13.16
CA ALA A 25 -3.16 -1.73 13.40
C ALA A 25 -2.48 -1.06 12.19
N PRO A 26 -1.59 -0.07 12.40
CA PRO A 26 -0.83 0.56 11.32
C PRO A 26 -0.06 -0.45 10.47
N GLU A 27 0.51 -1.49 11.10
CA GLU A 27 1.27 -2.54 10.44
C GLU A 27 0.38 -3.38 9.50
N GLU A 28 -0.87 -3.64 9.88
CA GLU A 28 -1.83 -4.35 9.03
C GLU A 28 -2.19 -3.52 7.80
N ILE A 29 -2.38 -2.21 7.97
CA ILE A 29 -2.70 -1.30 6.85
C ILE A 29 -1.53 -1.30 5.85
N LEU A 30 -0.30 -1.18 6.33
CA LEU A 30 0.88 -1.22 5.47
C LEU A 30 1.04 -2.60 4.80
N ALA A 31 0.85 -3.70 5.52
CA ALA A 31 0.89 -5.04 4.95
C ALA A 31 -0.14 -5.22 3.82
N LEU A 32 -1.38 -4.76 4.02
CA LEU A 32 -2.43 -4.81 3.00
C LEU A 32 -2.11 -3.92 1.80
N ALA A 33 -1.55 -2.72 2.03
CA ALA A 33 -1.11 -1.84 0.94
C ALA A 33 -0.05 -2.51 0.06
N VAL A 34 0.90 -3.23 0.66
CA VAL A 34 1.93 -3.99 -0.05
C VAL A 34 1.33 -5.19 -0.79
N CYS A 35 0.53 -6.01 -0.10
CA CYS A 35 -0.07 -7.22 -0.70
C CYS A 35 -1.06 -6.90 -1.82
N ALA A 36 -1.63 -5.70 -1.84
CA ALA A 36 -2.51 -5.22 -2.91
C ALA A 36 -1.77 -4.51 -4.06
N SER A 37 -0.44 -4.45 -4.02
CA SER A 37 0.38 -3.99 -5.16
C SER A 37 0.40 -5.04 -6.27
N PRO A 38 0.59 -4.65 -7.54
CA PRO A 38 0.75 -5.63 -8.60
C PRO A 38 2.03 -6.44 -8.38
N ASN A 39 1.93 -7.75 -8.62
CA ASN A 39 3.08 -8.64 -8.51
C ASN A 39 4.20 -8.21 -9.47
N GLY A 40 5.41 -8.07 -8.94
CA GLY A 40 6.56 -7.61 -9.72
C GLY A 40 6.51 -6.14 -10.13
N SER A 41 5.73 -5.31 -9.44
CA SER A 41 5.68 -3.88 -9.68
C SER A 41 7.06 -3.24 -9.64
N ARG A 42 7.29 -2.30 -10.58
CA ARG A 42 8.48 -1.44 -10.62
C ARG A 42 8.13 0.01 -10.31
N ASP A 43 6.91 0.27 -9.90
CA ASP A 43 6.47 1.59 -9.46
C ASP A 43 7.19 1.97 -8.17
N ALA A 44 7.64 3.22 -8.08
CA ALA A 44 8.42 3.68 -6.94
C ALA A 44 7.63 3.68 -5.64
N GLY A 45 6.33 3.98 -5.69
CA GLY A 45 5.46 3.92 -4.53
C GLY A 45 5.30 2.50 -4.01
N ASP A 46 5.09 1.53 -4.90
CA ASP A 46 4.99 0.11 -4.54
C ASP A 46 6.28 -0.42 -3.93
N LEU A 47 7.42 -0.06 -4.52
CA LEU A 47 8.74 -0.43 -4.00
C LEU A 47 9.02 0.21 -2.64
N ALA A 48 8.62 1.48 -2.44
CA ALA A 48 8.79 2.17 -1.17
C ALA A 48 7.94 1.51 -0.06
N LEU A 49 6.67 1.16 -0.34
CA LEU A 49 5.82 0.44 0.60
C LEU A 49 6.43 -0.92 0.98
N LEU A 50 6.90 -1.69 0.00
CA LEU A 50 7.53 -2.98 0.24
C LEU A 50 8.81 -2.85 1.07
N HIS A 51 9.64 -1.84 0.78
CA HIS A 51 10.86 -1.56 1.53
C HIS A 51 10.54 -1.19 2.98
N ALA A 52 9.58 -0.29 3.19
CA ALA A 52 9.15 0.13 4.53
C ALA A 52 8.62 -1.05 5.36
N ALA A 53 7.84 -1.95 4.77
CA ALA A 53 7.35 -3.14 5.45
C ALA A 53 8.51 -4.06 5.87
N ARG A 54 9.50 -4.25 5.00
CA ARG A 54 10.70 -5.06 5.30
C ARG A 54 11.56 -4.45 6.41
N GLU A 55 11.84 -3.16 6.34
CA GLU A 55 12.63 -2.45 7.36
C GLU A 55 12.00 -2.52 8.74
N ARG A 56 10.67 -2.52 8.80
CA ARG A 56 9.91 -2.62 10.05
C ARG A 56 9.68 -4.07 10.49
N GLY A 57 10.17 -5.06 9.75
CA GLY A 57 9.96 -6.48 10.05
C GLY A 57 8.49 -6.91 9.97
N ILE A 58 7.67 -6.20 9.17
CA ILE A 58 6.26 -6.50 9.03
C ILE A 58 6.09 -7.76 8.20
N THR A 59 5.42 -8.75 8.76
CA THR A 59 5.03 -9.96 8.05
C THR A 59 3.93 -9.64 7.03
N LEU A 60 4.04 -10.20 5.84
CA LEU A 60 3.01 -10.09 4.80
C LEU A 60 2.14 -11.37 4.81
N PRO A 61 1.07 -11.41 5.61
CA PRO A 61 0.31 -12.64 5.87
C PRO A 61 -0.70 -12.97 4.77
N TYR A 62 -0.71 -12.21 3.70
CA TYR A 62 -1.69 -12.34 2.62
C TYR A 62 -1.02 -12.66 1.30
N ALA A 63 -1.62 -13.59 0.54
CA ALA A 63 -1.27 -13.86 -0.84
C ALA A 63 -2.31 -13.24 -1.78
N GLN A 64 -1.84 -12.61 -2.84
CA GLN A 64 -2.70 -12.09 -3.89
C GLN A 64 -3.13 -13.24 -4.80
N ARG A 65 -4.43 -13.31 -5.10
CA ARG A 65 -4.94 -14.26 -6.08
C ARG A 65 -4.40 -13.90 -7.47
N GLU A 66 -3.97 -14.88 -8.20
CA GLU A 66 -3.47 -14.72 -9.56
C GLU A 66 -4.49 -14.00 -10.46
N ASN A 67 -4.01 -13.07 -11.27
CA ASN A 67 -4.80 -12.26 -12.19
C ASN A 67 -5.98 -11.48 -11.56
N SER A 68 -5.95 -11.25 -10.24
CA SER A 68 -7.02 -10.51 -9.55
C SER A 68 -6.76 -9.01 -9.38
N TRP A 69 -5.55 -8.56 -9.73
CA TRP A 69 -5.20 -7.14 -9.63
C TRP A 69 -5.79 -6.35 -10.79
N GLU A 70 -6.47 -5.27 -10.46
CA GLU A 70 -7.04 -4.35 -11.42
C GLU A 70 -6.42 -2.96 -11.24
N ALA A 71 -5.93 -2.39 -12.34
CA ALA A 71 -5.32 -1.08 -12.36
C ALA A 71 -6.33 0.04 -12.03
N PRO A 72 -5.87 1.17 -11.45
CA PRO A 72 -6.69 2.35 -11.35
C PRO A 72 -7.04 2.89 -12.74
N SER A 73 -8.24 3.43 -12.87
CA SER A 73 -8.72 4.09 -14.08
C SER A 73 -9.15 5.53 -13.77
N ARG A 74 -9.51 6.28 -14.82
CA ARG A 74 -10.03 7.65 -14.65
C ARG A 74 -11.34 7.67 -13.84
N GLU A 75 -12.19 6.69 -14.05
CA GLU A 75 -13.49 6.56 -13.37
C GLU A 75 -13.34 5.96 -11.97
N ARG A 76 -12.33 5.10 -11.80
CA ARG A 76 -12.00 4.41 -10.57
C ARG A 76 -10.53 4.68 -10.20
N PRO A 77 -10.23 5.82 -9.53
CA PRO A 77 -8.85 6.22 -9.22
C PRO A 77 -8.26 5.45 -8.02
N TYR A 78 -8.49 4.14 -7.99
CA TYR A 78 -7.92 3.16 -7.06
C TYR A 78 -7.75 1.82 -7.76
N SER A 79 -6.75 1.06 -7.32
CA SER A 79 -6.57 -0.34 -7.72
C SER A 79 -7.34 -1.26 -6.79
N THR A 80 -7.66 -2.46 -7.27
CA THR A 80 -8.22 -3.54 -6.45
C THR A 80 -7.43 -4.82 -6.62
N ALA A 81 -7.39 -5.64 -5.57
CA ALA A 81 -6.82 -6.98 -5.60
C ALA A 81 -7.64 -7.91 -4.70
N VAL A 82 -7.70 -9.20 -5.05
CA VAL A 82 -8.26 -10.23 -4.17
C VAL A 82 -7.11 -10.86 -3.39
N LEU A 83 -7.21 -10.80 -2.07
CA LEU A 83 -6.24 -11.37 -1.14
C LEU A 83 -6.84 -12.54 -0.37
N LYS A 84 -5.97 -13.43 0.07
CA LYS A 84 -6.28 -14.56 0.96
C LYS A 84 -5.19 -14.67 2.02
N ALA A 85 -5.53 -15.10 3.23
CA ALA A 85 -4.51 -15.40 4.24
C ALA A 85 -3.60 -16.53 3.75
N ALA A 86 -2.28 -16.30 3.82
CA ALA A 86 -1.29 -17.22 3.26
C ALA A 86 -1.13 -18.50 4.09
N ASP A 87 -1.42 -18.41 5.39
CA ASP A 87 -1.26 -19.48 6.38
C ASP A 87 -2.51 -20.37 6.58
N LYS A 88 -3.64 -20.00 5.94
CA LYS A 88 -4.94 -20.68 6.12
C LYS A 88 -5.51 -21.10 4.78
N ALA A 89 -5.44 -22.40 4.49
CA ALA A 89 -5.97 -22.96 3.25
C ALA A 89 -7.48 -22.67 3.05
N ASP A 90 -8.25 -22.69 4.13
CA ASP A 90 -9.71 -22.50 4.10
C ASP A 90 -10.15 -21.04 4.35
N ALA A 91 -9.21 -20.09 4.42
CA ALA A 91 -9.58 -18.68 4.60
C ALA A 91 -10.37 -18.16 3.40
N SER A 92 -11.50 -17.52 3.67
CA SER A 92 -12.27 -16.86 2.62
C SER A 92 -11.47 -15.71 2.02
N PRO A 93 -11.42 -15.58 0.68
CA PRO A 93 -10.78 -14.44 0.04
C PRO A 93 -11.56 -13.15 0.33
N PHE A 94 -10.86 -12.04 0.29
CA PHE A 94 -11.42 -10.71 0.45
C PHE A 94 -10.79 -9.73 -0.53
N MET A 95 -11.47 -8.63 -0.83
CA MET A 95 -10.94 -7.62 -1.73
C MET A 95 -10.29 -6.50 -0.95
N VAL A 96 -9.20 -5.97 -1.50
CA VAL A 96 -8.54 -4.76 -1.02
C VAL A 96 -8.54 -3.73 -2.14
N ALA A 97 -8.91 -2.50 -1.81
CA ALA A 97 -8.74 -1.34 -2.68
C ALA A 97 -7.69 -0.41 -2.09
N ARG A 98 -6.85 0.17 -2.96
CA ARG A 98 -5.88 1.17 -2.56
C ARG A 98 -5.76 2.29 -3.59
N GLY A 99 -5.55 3.51 -3.13
CA GLY A 99 -5.44 4.66 -4.02
C GLY A 99 -5.84 5.98 -3.37
N ASN A 100 -6.53 6.82 -4.13
CA ASN A 100 -6.93 8.15 -3.69
C ASN A 100 -7.96 8.07 -2.54
N LEU A 101 -7.71 8.84 -1.46
CA LEU A 101 -8.58 8.85 -0.28
C LEU A 101 -10.03 9.24 -0.61
N LYS A 102 -10.23 10.32 -1.37
CA LYS A 102 -11.59 10.80 -1.71
C LYS A 102 -12.39 9.79 -2.54
N ALA A 103 -11.69 8.99 -3.34
CA ALA A 103 -12.34 7.92 -4.10
C ALA A 103 -12.75 6.75 -3.19
N LEU A 104 -11.91 6.38 -2.24
CA LEU A 104 -12.22 5.31 -1.28
C LEU A 104 -13.26 5.75 -0.24
N GLU A 105 -13.31 7.02 0.15
CA GLU A 105 -14.39 7.55 1.00
C GLU A 105 -15.80 7.43 0.35
N LYS A 106 -15.86 7.50 -0.97
CA LYS A 106 -17.13 7.30 -1.71
C LYS A 106 -17.50 5.83 -1.83
N LEU A 107 -16.51 4.96 -1.80
CA LEU A 107 -16.69 3.51 -1.90
C LEU A 107 -17.11 2.91 -0.55
N CYS A 108 -16.60 3.49 0.56
CA CYS A 108 -16.74 2.96 1.90
C CYS A 108 -17.88 3.63 2.69
N GLU A 109 -18.46 2.88 3.61
CA GLU A 109 -19.27 3.45 4.68
C GLU A 109 -18.31 4.04 5.74
N VAL A 110 -18.14 5.36 5.73
CA VAL A 110 -17.22 6.09 6.61
C VAL A 110 -18.04 6.97 7.55
N SER A 111 -17.82 6.84 8.85
CA SER A 111 -18.42 7.72 9.86
C SER A 111 -17.86 9.13 9.76
N SER A 112 -18.58 10.12 10.28
CA SER A 112 -18.12 11.52 10.29
C SER A 112 -16.77 11.68 11.00
N LEU A 113 -16.57 10.96 12.10
CA LEU A 113 -15.33 10.99 12.87
C LEU A 113 -14.14 10.39 12.10
N GLU A 114 -14.34 9.25 11.44
CA GLU A 114 -13.31 8.63 10.59
C GLU A 114 -12.95 9.54 9.42
N LYS A 115 -13.95 10.17 8.81
CA LYS A 115 -13.74 11.11 7.71
C LYS A 115 -12.95 12.34 8.15
N GLU A 116 -13.30 12.95 9.27
CA GLU A 116 -12.57 14.09 9.84
C GLU A 116 -11.12 13.70 10.11
N ARG A 117 -10.89 12.57 10.78
CA ARG A 117 -9.56 12.06 11.09
C ARG A 117 -8.73 11.82 9.82
N MET A 118 -9.31 11.23 8.78
CA MET A 118 -8.61 10.97 7.54
C MET A 118 -8.31 12.24 6.74
N ASN A 119 -9.22 13.20 6.74
CA ASN A 119 -8.98 14.50 6.10
C ASN A 119 -7.87 15.28 6.80
N THR A 120 -7.85 15.30 8.14
CA THR A 120 -6.76 15.90 8.90
C THR A 120 -5.42 15.25 8.57
N ALA A 121 -5.36 13.92 8.61
CA ALA A 121 -4.16 13.17 8.25
C ALA A 121 -3.70 13.45 6.81
N PHE A 122 -4.64 13.56 5.87
CA PHE A 122 -4.35 13.88 4.48
C PHE A 122 -3.79 15.30 4.34
N GLU A 123 -4.37 16.28 5.00
CA GLU A 123 -3.92 17.68 4.95
C GLU A 123 -2.53 17.84 5.56
N GLU A 124 -2.23 17.16 6.67
CA GLU A 124 -0.93 17.20 7.33
C GLU A 124 0.19 16.61 6.47
N HIS A 125 -0.08 15.57 5.67
CA HIS A 125 0.94 14.84 4.91
C HIS A 125 0.95 15.13 3.41
N SER A 126 -0.08 15.79 2.87
CA SER A 126 -0.18 16.14 1.44
C SER A 126 0.83 17.21 0.97
N PRO A 127 1.29 18.18 1.79
CA PRO A 127 2.26 19.19 1.35
C PRO A 127 3.60 18.64 0.89
N SER A 128 3.91 17.40 1.19
CA SER A 128 5.16 16.71 0.76
C SER A 128 5.21 16.36 -0.73
N GLY A 129 4.16 16.64 -1.51
CA GLY A 129 4.12 16.43 -2.96
C GLY A 129 3.68 15.02 -3.38
N PHE A 130 3.38 14.14 -2.45
CA PHE A 130 2.80 12.83 -2.69
C PHE A 130 1.48 12.67 -1.95
N GLU A 131 0.46 12.17 -2.64
CA GLU A 131 -0.79 11.84 -1.98
C GLU A 131 -0.62 10.59 -1.12
N PRO A 132 -1.08 10.60 0.15
CA PRO A 132 -1.15 9.41 0.97
C PRO A 132 -1.95 8.29 0.27
N VAL A 133 -1.48 7.05 0.39
CA VAL A 133 -2.18 5.90 -0.18
C VAL A 133 -3.25 5.45 0.80
N ALA A 134 -4.51 5.64 0.46
CA ALA A 134 -5.62 5.09 1.24
C ALA A 134 -5.80 3.60 0.97
N VAL A 135 -6.24 2.85 1.99
CA VAL A 135 -6.46 1.40 1.96
C VAL A 135 -7.84 1.08 2.49
N ALA A 136 -8.60 0.28 1.75
CA ALA A 136 -9.92 -0.19 2.13
C ALA A 136 -10.05 -1.69 1.87
N VAL A 137 -10.92 -2.35 2.63
CA VAL A 137 -11.20 -3.79 2.49
C VAL A 137 -12.70 -4.04 2.31
N HIS A 138 -13.00 -5.10 1.58
CA HIS A 138 -14.36 -5.65 1.43
C HIS A 138 -14.33 -7.15 1.71
N ARG A 139 -15.12 -7.59 2.64
CA ARG A 139 -15.35 -9.00 2.96
C ARG A 139 -16.74 -9.40 2.48
N SER A 140 -16.90 -10.65 2.05
CA SER A 140 -18.20 -11.15 1.59
C SER A 140 -19.31 -10.86 2.60
N GLY A 141 -20.41 -10.27 2.13
CA GLY A 141 -21.56 -9.91 2.96
C GLY A 141 -21.41 -8.64 3.82
N ALA A 142 -20.30 -7.92 3.71
CA ALA A 142 -20.07 -6.67 4.44
C ALA A 142 -19.80 -5.50 3.47
N PRO A 143 -20.13 -4.26 3.84
CA PRO A 143 -19.76 -3.09 3.04
C PRO A 143 -18.23 -2.89 3.01
N TRP A 144 -17.76 -2.09 2.07
CA TRP A 144 -16.39 -1.62 2.05
C TRP A 144 -16.08 -0.81 3.32
N ARG A 145 -14.94 -1.06 3.92
CA ARG A 145 -14.44 -0.35 5.10
C ARG A 145 -13.12 0.30 4.81
N LEU A 146 -13.01 1.60 5.08
CA LEU A 146 -11.76 2.33 5.05
C LEU A 146 -10.92 1.94 6.28
N LEU A 147 -9.70 1.46 6.04
CA LEU A 147 -8.78 1.10 7.12
C LEU A 147 -7.93 2.29 7.57
N GLY A 148 -7.46 3.08 6.62
CA GLY A 148 -6.61 4.23 6.89
C GLY A 148 -5.81 4.68 5.67
N VAL A 149 -4.78 5.47 5.92
CA VAL A 149 -3.87 5.98 4.90
C VAL A 149 -2.42 5.67 5.26
N VAL A 150 -1.59 5.48 4.24
CA VAL A 150 -0.14 5.34 4.36
C VAL A 150 0.49 6.59 3.74
N PRO A 151 1.02 7.53 4.56
CA PRO A 151 1.68 8.72 4.06
C PRO A 151 3.01 8.37 3.39
N MET A 152 3.30 9.08 2.30
CA MET A 152 4.58 8.99 1.59
C MET A 152 5.09 10.39 1.26
N HIS A 153 6.40 10.59 1.29
CA HIS A 153 7.01 11.84 0.90
C HIS A 153 8.30 11.64 0.11
N ALA A 154 8.62 12.59 -0.74
CA ALA A 154 9.87 12.59 -1.49
C ALA A 154 11.01 13.07 -0.60
N MET A 155 12.04 12.26 -0.47
CA MET A 155 13.31 12.69 0.14
C MET A 155 14.28 13.13 -0.94
N ARG A 156 14.60 14.43 -0.96
CA ARG A 156 15.74 14.96 -1.73
C ARG A 156 16.97 14.94 -0.84
N ASP A 157 17.68 13.84 -0.78
CA ASP A 157 18.95 13.80 -0.08
C ASP A 157 20.04 13.24 -0.98
N VAL A 158 20.80 14.15 -1.58
CA VAL A 158 21.94 13.86 -2.46
C VAL A 158 23.04 13.05 -1.75
N ARG A 159 23.12 13.09 -0.41
CA ARG A 159 24.17 12.41 0.36
C ARG A 159 23.84 10.95 0.68
N ARG A 160 22.56 10.57 0.79
CA ARG A 160 22.14 9.18 1.03
C ARG A 160 22.12 8.32 -0.24
N LEU A 161 22.07 8.94 -1.40
CA LEU A 161 22.09 8.24 -2.70
C LEU A 161 23.34 7.38 -2.92
N SER A 162 24.49 7.74 -2.36
CA SER A 162 25.70 6.93 -2.46
C SER A 162 25.59 5.61 -1.69
N MET A 163 24.92 5.61 -0.53
CA MET A 163 24.71 4.39 0.28
C MET A 163 23.53 3.55 -0.23
N ALA A 164 22.45 4.18 -0.68
CA ALA A 164 21.32 3.46 -1.27
C ALA A 164 21.71 2.76 -2.58
N LYS A 165 22.55 3.39 -3.43
CA LYS A 165 23.11 2.73 -4.62
C LYS A 165 23.97 1.52 -4.29
N ALA A 166 24.68 1.51 -3.18
CA ALA A 166 25.47 0.36 -2.74
C ALA A 166 24.58 -0.82 -2.32
N ASN A 167 23.47 -0.55 -1.67
CA ASN A 167 22.53 -1.59 -1.21
C ASN A 167 21.59 -2.09 -2.31
N PHE A 168 21.22 -1.24 -3.30
CA PHE A 168 20.34 -1.64 -4.40
C PHE A 168 21.01 -2.62 -5.38
N ARG A 169 22.33 -2.69 -5.44
CA ARG A 169 23.06 -3.63 -6.33
C ARG A 169 22.97 -5.09 -5.91
N TYR A 170 22.55 -5.38 -4.68
CA TYR A 170 22.52 -6.76 -4.13
C TYR A 170 21.13 -7.31 -3.86
N PHE A 171 20.06 -6.56 -4.13
CA PHE A 171 18.72 -7.12 -4.01
C PHE A 171 18.30 -7.80 -5.32
N HIS A 172 18.79 -9.01 -5.53
CA HIS A 172 18.12 -9.95 -6.41
C HIS A 172 16.70 -10.17 -5.84
N VAL A 173 15.71 -9.86 -6.66
CA VAL A 173 14.26 -10.12 -6.43
C VAL A 173 13.98 -11.60 -6.12
N TRP A 174 15.01 -12.46 -6.20
CA TRP A 174 14.95 -13.92 -6.10
C TRP A 174 15.18 -14.52 -4.71
N ASP A 175 15.55 -13.73 -3.68
CA ASP A 175 15.80 -14.25 -2.34
C ASP A 175 14.58 -14.19 -1.40
N TRP A 176 13.41 -13.96 -1.95
CA TRP A 176 12.18 -14.27 -1.23
C TRP A 176 11.94 -15.77 -1.33
N PRO A 177 11.76 -16.52 -0.24
CA PRO A 177 11.33 -17.89 -0.32
C PRO A 177 9.95 -17.93 -0.96
N LEU A 178 9.94 -18.09 -2.28
CA LEU A 178 8.76 -18.45 -3.05
C LEU A 178 8.27 -19.82 -2.57
N ARG A 179 7.55 -19.84 -1.45
CA ARG A 179 6.51 -20.83 -1.29
C ARG A 179 5.33 -20.40 -2.16
N VAL A 180 5.55 -20.45 -3.45
CA VAL A 180 4.46 -20.56 -4.41
C VAL A 180 3.84 -21.92 -4.15
N LEU A 181 2.80 -21.93 -3.35
CA LEU A 181 1.89 -23.05 -3.32
C LEU A 181 1.19 -23.05 -4.67
N HIS A 182 1.60 -23.96 -5.54
CA HIS A 182 0.81 -24.32 -6.71
C HIS A 182 -0.59 -24.75 -6.25
N TRP A 183 -1.58 -24.12 -6.80
CA TRP A 183 -2.98 -24.52 -6.75
C TRP A 183 -3.29 -25.33 -8.01
#